data_427d1cb34ba381b9c91f072c19519496
#
_entry.id   427d1cb34ba381b9c91f072c19519496
#
_cell.length_a   1.000
_cell.length_b   1.000
_cell.length_c   1.000
_cell.angle_alpha   90.00
_cell.angle_beta   90.00
_cell.angle_gamma   90.00
#
_symmetry.space_group_name_H-M   'P 1'
#
loop_
_entity.id
_entity.type
_entity.pdbx_description
1 polymer ?
#
loop_
_entity_poly.entity_id
_entity_poly.type
_entity_poly.pdbx_seq_one_letter_code
_entity_poly.pdbx_strand_id
1 'polypeptide(L)'
;MYCTKSITKDLTWVGANDRRLAMFEGVYSVPDGVSYNSYLLMDDKTVLFDTVDKAVTKTFLENVKHVLGDRKLDYVIVHHMEPDHSAALMEVLLRYPEATVVCNSKLEKMLHQFFDLDLKDRILLVEEGSVLSTGHHELHFVMAPMVHWPEVMVSYDAVDKILFSADGFGTFGALNGAMFADEVDFDRDYMDEARRYYCNIVGKYGTQVQ
;
A
#
# COMPACT_ATOMS: atom_id res chain seq x y z
N MET A 1 8.59 -18.12 9.22
CA MET A 1 8.37 -18.41 7.76
C MET A 1 7.91 -17.11 7.16
N TYR A 2 8.59 -16.61 6.14
CA TYR A 2 8.29 -15.33 5.51
C TYR A 2 7.38 -15.56 4.31
N CYS A 3 6.44 -14.63 4.09
CA CYS A 3 5.50 -14.65 2.96
C CYS A 3 5.80 -13.45 2.08
N THR A 4 6.92 -13.48 1.37
CA THR A 4 7.33 -12.40 0.46
C THR A 4 7.43 -12.93 -0.96
N LYS A 5 7.21 -12.07 -1.96
CA LYS A 5 7.38 -12.43 -3.38
C LYS A 5 8.08 -11.29 -4.12
N SER A 6 9.14 -11.61 -4.85
CA SER A 6 9.82 -10.66 -5.73
C SER A 6 8.90 -10.30 -6.89
N ILE A 7 8.75 -9.02 -7.17
CA ILE A 7 7.98 -8.46 -8.30
C ILE A 7 8.96 -8.13 -9.44
N THR A 8 10.01 -7.38 -9.13
CA THR A 8 11.16 -7.15 -10.00
C THR A 8 12.45 -7.55 -9.28
N LYS A 9 13.60 -7.21 -9.81
CA LYS A 9 14.88 -7.45 -9.12
C LYS A 9 15.02 -6.63 -7.83
N ASP A 10 14.40 -5.44 -7.79
CA ASP A 10 14.53 -4.46 -6.71
C ASP A 10 13.24 -4.30 -5.88
N LEU A 11 12.08 -4.69 -6.42
CA LEU A 11 10.77 -4.57 -5.77
C LEU A 11 10.27 -5.90 -5.26
N THR A 12 9.89 -5.95 -3.99
CA THR A 12 9.35 -7.16 -3.34
C THR A 12 8.02 -6.85 -2.66
N TRP A 13 7.00 -7.68 -2.90
CA TRP A 13 5.78 -7.69 -2.11
C TRP A 13 6.07 -8.18 -0.70
N VAL A 14 5.69 -7.38 0.30
CA VAL A 14 5.91 -7.65 1.73
C VAL A 14 4.60 -7.63 2.53
N GLY A 15 3.48 -7.46 1.86
CA GLY A 15 2.14 -7.44 2.46
C GLY A 15 1.76 -8.72 3.20
N ALA A 16 0.48 -8.88 3.45
CA ALA A 16 -0.02 -10.06 4.13
C ALA A 16 -1.43 -10.44 3.67
N ASN A 17 -1.76 -11.72 3.78
CA ASN A 17 -3.09 -12.26 3.53
C ASN A 17 -3.82 -12.48 4.86
N ASP A 18 -5.04 -11.98 4.99
CA ASP A 18 -5.93 -12.34 6.10
C ASP A 18 -7.10 -13.20 5.59
N ARG A 19 -7.03 -14.50 5.90
CA ARG A 19 -8.07 -15.48 5.58
C ARG A 19 -9.05 -15.72 6.74
N ARG A 20 -8.90 -14.98 7.84
CA ARG A 20 -9.76 -15.08 9.02
C ARG A 20 -10.78 -13.97 9.07
N LEU A 21 -10.57 -12.91 8.28
CA LEU A 21 -11.49 -11.79 8.18
C LEU A 21 -12.78 -12.26 7.51
N ALA A 22 -13.90 -12.20 8.25
CA ALA A 22 -15.20 -12.60 7.72
C ALA A 22 -15.89 -11.46 6.95
N MET A 23 -15.63 -10.21 7.36
CA MET A 23 -16.26 -9.02 6.78
C MET A 23 -15.25 -7.88 6.69
N PHE A 24 -15.00 -7.39 5.48
CA PHE A 24 -14.21 -6.19 5.24
C PHE A 24 -15.03 -4.95 5.61
N GLU A 25 -14.43 -3.98 6.30
CA GLU A 25 -15.08 -2.78 6.87
C GLU A 25 -16.33 -3.07 7.73
N GLY A 26 -16.49 -4.29 8.21
CA GLY A 26 -17.69 -4.71 8.95
C GLY A 26 -18.97 -4.80 8.11
N VAL A 27 -18.88 -4.68 6.80
CA VAL A 27 -20.01 -4.59 5.86
C VAL A 27 -19.92 -5.63 4.74
N TYR A 28 -18.76 -5.81 4.14
CA TYR A 28 -18.60 -6.65 2.96
C TYR A 28 -18.12 -8.04 3.35
N SER A 29 -18.94 -9.06 3.14
CA SER A 29 -18.54 -10.46 3.36
C SER A 29 -17.37 -10.83 2.45
N VAL A 30 -16.30 -11.41 3.02
CA VAL A 30 -15.09 -11.82 2.31
C VAL A 30 -14.73 -13.27 2.66
N PRO A 31 -15.47 -14.24 2.12
CA PRO A 31 -15.29 -15.65 2.46
C PRO A 31 -13.90 -16.18 2.11
N ASP A 32 -13.26 -15.61 1.08
CA ASP A 32 -11.90 -15.96 0.65
C ASP A 32 -10.83 -15.05 1.28
N GLY A 33 -11.23 -14.22 2.26
CA GLY A 33 -10.34 -13.29 2.93
C GLY A 33 -9.98 -12.07 2.08
N VAL A 34 -8.88 -11.41 2.45
CA VAL A 34 -8.32 -10.24 1.76
C VAL A 34 -6.80 -10.31 1.72
N SER A 35 -6.20 -9.60 0.78
CA SER A 35 -4.77 -9.30 0.74
C SER A 35 -4.55 -7.84 1.00
N TYR A 36 -3.63 -7.53 1.91
CA TYR A 36 -3.14 -6.16 2.12
C TYR A 36 -1.82 -6.03 1.38
N ASN A 37 -1.80 -5.18 0.36
CA ASN A 37 -0.66 -5.05 -0.53
C ASN A 37 0.26 -3.93 -0.07
N SER A 38 1.45 -4.32 0.31
CA SER A 38 2.57 -3.44 0.61
C SER A 38 3.80 -3.94 -0.10
N TYR A 39 4.65 -3.03 -0.54
CA TYR A 39 5.84 -3.34 -1.32
C TYR A 39 7.07 -2.66 -0.73
N LEU A 40 8.22 -3.30 -0.86
CA LEU A 40 9.50 -2.74 -0.47
C LEU A 40 10.43 -2.65 -1.69
N LEU A 41 10.82 -1.42 -2.04
CA LEU A 41 11.80 -1.12 -3.06
C LEU A 41 13.19 -1.04 -2.43
N MET A 42 14.14 -1.77 -2.99
CA MET A 42 15.53 -1.91 -2.50
C MET A 42 16.51 -1.24 -3.46
N ASP A 43 16.37 0.06 -3.67
CA ASP A 43 17.27 0.90 -4.47
C ASP A 43 18.37 1.54 -3.60
N ASP A 44 19.07 2.59 -4.06
CA ASP A 44 20.02 3.36 -3.25
C ASP A 44 19.33 3.87 -1.98
N LYS A 45 18.12 4.38 -2.11
CA LYS A 45 17.17 4.63 -1.03
C LYS A 45 16.11 3.54 -0.98
N THR A 46 15.80 3.07 0.22
CA THR A 46 14.76 2.07 0.42
C THR A 46 13.41 2.72 0.63
N VAL A 47 12.37 2.19 0.00
CA VAL A 47 11.01 2.74 0.06
C VAL A 47 10.01 1.66 0.39
N LEU A 48 9.23 1.86 1.45
CA LEU A 48 8.07 1.05 1.77
C LEU A 48 6.82 1.76 1.23
N PHE A 49 5.99 1.04 0.47
CA PHE A 49 4.73 1.54 -0.09
C PHE A 49 3.56 1.01 0.73
N ASP A 50 2.86 1.88 1.43
CA ASP A 50 1.78 1.62 2.36
C ASP A 50 2.15 0.61 3.46
N THR A 51 1.23 0.35 4.35
CA THR A 51 1.32 -0.69 5.36
C THR A 51 0.14 -1.65 5.23
N VAL A 52 -0.29 -2.25 6.32
CA VAL A 52 -1.36 -3.26 6.34
C VAL A 52 -2.27 -3.06 7.54
N ASP A 53 -3.40 -3.77 7.54
CA ASP A 53 -4.31 -3.83 8.68
C ASP A 53 -3.63 -4.36 9.94
N LYS A 54 -4.15 -3.93 11.08
CA LYS A 54 -3.64 -4.26 12.42
C LYS A 54 -3.57 -5.78 12.67
N ALA A 55 -4.52 -6.53 12.15
CA ALA A 55 -4.63 -7.98 12.37
C ALA A 55 -3.42 -8.77 11.84
N VAL A 56 -2.74 -8.25 10.81
CA VAL A 56 -1.60 -8.93 10.15
C VAL A 56 -0.26 -8.22 10.35
N THR A 57 -0.21 -7.15 11.16
CA THR A 57 0.98 -6.33 11.42
C THR A 57 2.22 -7.16 11.75
N LYS A 58 2.09 -8.20 12.56
CA LYS A 58 3.24 -9.04 12.95
C LYS A 58 3.89 -9.70 11.74
N THR A 59 3.10 -10.36 10.90
CA THR A 59 3.59 -11.03 9.67
C THR A 59 4.23 -10.02 8.72
N PHE A 60 3.57 -8.89 8.53
CA PHE A 60 4.07 -7.79 7.72
C PHE A 60 5.45 -7.28 8.18
N LEU A 61 5.60 -6.97 9.47
CA LEU A 61 6.88 -6.49 10.01
C LEU A 61 8.00 -7.54 9.91
N GLU A 62 7.67 -8.83 10.02
CA GLU A 62 8.61 -9.92 9.79
C GLU A 62 9.03 -9.99 8.32
N ASN A 63 8.10 -9.79 7.37
CA ASN A 63 8.37 -9.73 5.95
C ASN A 63 9.28 -8.53 5.60
N VAL A 64 8.94 -7.32 6.08
CA VAL A 64 9.74 -6.11 5.88
C VAL A 64 11.17 -6.31 6.40
N LYS A 65 11.32 -6.80 7.66
CA LYS A 65 12.66 -7.06 8.23
C LYS A 65 13.45 -8.08 7.43
N HIS A 66 12.79 -9.12 6.92
CA HIS A 66 13.45 -10.15 6.12
C HIS A 66 14.02 -9.59 4.81
N VAL A 67 13.24 -8.77 4.09
CA VAL A 67 13.66 -8.20 2.81
C VAL A 67 14.64 -7.06 3.00
N LEU A 68 14.39 -6.17 3.96
CA LEU A 68 15.25 -5.01 4.26
C LEU A 68 16.65 -5.44 4.78
N GLY A 69 16.71 -6.57 5.51
CA GLY A 69 17.94 -7.04 6.11
C GLY A 69 18.51 -6.03 7.13
N ASP A 70 19.78 -5.67 6.93
CA ASP A 70 20.49 -4.69 7.79
C ASP A 70 20.49 -3.26 7.21
N ARG A 71 19.82 -3.04 6.07
CA ARG A 71 19.65 -1.70 5.53
C ARG A 71 18.67 -0.91 6.41
N LYS A 72 18.82 0.42 6.41
CA LYS A 72 17.82 1.33 6.99
C LYS A 72 16.61 1.45 6.07
N LEU A 73 15.46 1.82 6.60
CA LEU A 73 14.31 2.25 5.83
C LEU A 73 14.40 3.77 5.63
N ASP A 74 14.53 4.24 4.39
CA ASP A 74 14.65 5.67 4.11
C ASP A 74 13.27 6.34 4.04
N TYR A 75 12.31 5.73 3.34
CA TYR A 75 10.99 6.32 3.09
C TYR A 75 9.86 5.33 3.35
N VAL A 76 8.74 5.85 3.85
CA VAL A 76 7.44 5.18 3.88
C VAL A 76 6.45 6.06 3.12
N ILE A 77 6.01 5.63 1.95
CA ILE A 77 4.97 6.33 1.19
C ILE A 77 3.62 5.87 1.75
N VAL A 78 2.75 6.82 2.08
CA VAL A 78 1.37 6.56 2.49
C VAL A 78 0.45 7.11 1.40
N HIS A 79 -0.21 6.21 0.67
CA HIS A 79 -1.12 6.59 -0.40
C HIS A 79 -2.53 6.87 0.12
N HIS A 80 -2.93 6.20 1.21
CA HIS A 80 -4.28 6.21 1.76
C HIS A 80 -4.26 6.01 3.27
N MET A 81 -5.22 6.62 3.98
CA MET A 81 -5.30 6.56 5.45
C MET A 81 -6.25 5.49 5.98
N GLU A 82 -6.95 4.77 5.14
CA GLU A 82 -7.77 3.66 5.60
C GLU A 82 -6.93 2.62 6.36
N PRO A 83 -7.47 1.97 7.41
CA PRO A 83 -6.68 1.09 8.27
C PRO A 83 -5.91 -0.02 7.54
N ASP A 84 -6.44 -0.55 6.45
CA ASP A 84 -5.78 -1.59 5.65
C ASP A 84 -4.51 -1.09 4.90
N HIS A 85 -4.35 0.23 4.75
CA HIS A 85 -3.14 0.87 4.25
C HIS A 85 -2.27 1.48 5.35
N SER A 86 -2.84 1.84 6.49
CA SER A 86 -2.16 2.71 7.46
C SER A 86 -2.05 2.17 8.89
N ALA A 87 -2.82 1.14 9.29
CA ALA A 87 -2.90 0.74 10.70
C ALA A 87 -1.57 0.25 11.30
N ALA A 88 -0.64 -0.27 10.50
CA ALA A 88 0.67 -0.69 10.96
C ALA A 88 1.75 0.41 10.90
N LEU A 89 1.40 1.63 10.46
CA LEU A 89 2.37 2.72 10.25
C LEU A 89 3.11 3.10 11.53
N MET A 90 2.40 3.20 12.66
CA MET A 90 3.03 3.53 13.94
C MET A 90 4.13 2.53 14.30
N GLU A 91 3.86 1.24 14.17
CA GLU A 91 4.82 0.18 14.46
C GLU A 91 6.04 0.21 13.53
N VAL A 92 5.82 0.54 12.24
CA VAL A 92 6.90 0.75 11.28
C VAL A 92 7.79 1.92 11.72
N LEU A 93 7.19 3.07 12.04
CA LEU A 93 7.93 4.28 12.41
C LEU A 93 8.64 4.17 13.76
N LEU A 94 8.12 3.36 14.69
CA LEU A 94 8.80 3.03 15.95
C LEU A 94 9.99 2.08 15.72
N ARG A 95 9.86 1.15 14.79
CA ARG A 95 10.92 0.19 14.46
C ARG A 95 12.03 0.83 13.61
N TYR A 96 11.66 1.77 12.74
CA TYR A 96 12.54 2.49 11.83
C TYR A 96 12.47 4.00 12.08
N PRO A 97 13.05 4.48 13.19
CA PRO A 97 12.89 5.87 13.63
C PRO A 97 13.52 6.91 12.69
N GLU A 98 14.36 6.48 11.76
CA GLU A 98 15.00 7.35 10.76
C GLU A 98 14.17 7.47 9.46
N ALA A 99 13.12 6.66 9.31
CA ALA A 99 12.29 6.68 8.11
C ALA A 99 11.50 8.00 7.99
N THR A 100 11.45 8.55 6.79
CA THR A 100 10.67 9.73 6.45
C THR A 100 9.35 9.29 5.82
N VAL A 101 8.23 9.81 6.31
CA VAL A 101 6.90 9.60 5.74
C VAL A 101 6.75 10.51 4.52
N VAL A 102 6.39 9.95 3.38
CA VAL A 102 6.08 10.68 2.14
C VAL A 102 4.57 10.67 1.96
N CYS A 103 3.95 11.83 1.96
CA CYS A 103 2.50 11.96 1.85
C CYS A 103 2.11 13.36 1.33
N ASN A 104 0.83 13.55 1.00
CA ASN A 104 0.33 14.88 0.67
C ASN A 104 -0.17 15.63 1.93
N SER A 105 -0.49 16.90 1.78
CA SER A 105 -0.90 17.75 2.91
C SER A 105 -2.24 17.37 3.57
N LYS A 106 -3.11 16.61 2.89
CA LYS A 106 -4.33 16.08 3.49
C LYS A 106 -4.03 14.84 4.33
N LEU A 107 -3.19 13.95 3.80
CA LEU A 107 -2.68 12.78 4.52
C LEU A 107 -1.95 13.20 5.80
N GLU A 108 -1.08 14.21 5.75
CA GLU A 108 -0.39 14.74 6.93
C GLU A 108 -1.39 15.13 8.04
N LYS A 109 -2.45 15.86 7.70
CA LYS A 109 -3.49 16.24 8.68
C LYS A 109 -4.17 15.03 9.29
N MET A 110 -4.47 14.01 8.47
CA MET A 110 -5.09 12.77 8.95
C MET A 110 -4.14 11.94 9.80
N LEU A 111 -2.85 11.88 9.47
CA LEU A 111 -1.82 11.23 10.29
C LEU A 111 -1.83 11.77 11.72
N HIS A 112 -1.91 13.09 11.89
CA HIS A 112 -2.00 13.73 13.23
C HIS A 112 -3.34 13.53 13.95
N GLN A 113 -4.40 13.13 13.23
CA GLN A 113 -5.69 12.78 13.84
C GLN A 113 -5.75 11.31 14.26
N PHE A 114 -5.09 10.43 13.52
CA PHE A 114 -5.13 8.98 13.73
C PHE A 114 -4.03 8.50 14.68
N PHE A 115 -2.88 9.17 14.70
CA PHE A 115 -1.70 8.73 15.44
C PHE A 115 -1.16 9.83 16.34
N ASP A 116 -0.86 9.47 17.59
CA ASP A 116 -0.14 10.34 18.54
C ASP A 116 1.38 10.17 18.32
N LEU A 117 1.87 10.72 17.20
CA LEU A 117 3.27 10.68 16.81
C LEU A 117 3.80 12.08 16.52
N ASP A 118 4.97 12.42 17.09
CA ASP A 118 5.70 13.62 16.68
C ASP A 118 6.54 13.32 15.42
N LEU A 119 6.01 13.75 14.28
CA LEU A 119 6.61 13.53 12.95
C LEU A 119 7.20 14.81 12.34
N LYS A 120 7.34 15.91 13.10
CA LYS A 120 7.67 17.25 12.57
C LYS A 120 8.81 17.28 11.56
N ASP A 121 9.89 16.54 11.82
CA ASP A 121 11.08 16.52 10.97
C ASP A 121 11.16 15.25 10.10
N ARG A 122 10.07 14.48 10.03
CA ARG A 122 10.02 13.17 9.38
C ARG A 122 8.92 13.08 8.33
N ILE A 123 8.44 14.19 7.82
CA ILE A 123 7.44 14.25 6.74
C ILE A 123 8.05 14.94 5.53
N LEU A 124 7.95 14.30 4.39
CA LEU A 124 8.19 14.86 3.07
C LEU A 124 6.85 15.04 2.37
N LEU A 125 6.43 16.29 2.22
CA LEU A 125 5.20 16.61 1.51
C LEU A 125 5.42 16.55 0.00
N VAL A 126 4.49 15.88 -0.68
CA VAL A 126 4.41 15.79 -2.14
C VAL A 126 3.08 16.34 -2.63
N GLU A 127 3.07 16.82 -3.86
CA GLU A 127 1.90 17.36 -4.54
C GLU A 127 1.81 16.78 -5.96
N GLU A 128 0.78 17.17 -6.70
CA GLU A 128 0.60 16.75 -8.09
C GLU A 128 1.87 16.99 -8.91
N GLY A 129 2.37 15.93 -9.55
CA GLY A 129 3.56 15.97 -10.38
C GLY A 129 4.90 15.99 -9.64
N SER A 130 4.91 15.91 -8.30
CA SER A 130 6.15 15.73 -7.54
C SER A 130 6.87 14.45 -7.96
N VAL A 131 8.21 14.45 -7.90
CA VAL A 131 9.05 13.30 -8.22
C VAL A 131 10.02 13.04 -7.07
N LEU A 132 10.09 11.79 -6.63
CA LEU A 132 11.08 11.31 -5.66
C LEU A 132 12.04 10.36 -6.35
N SER A 133 13.31 10.76 -6.46
CA SER A 133 14.37 9.86 -6.91
C SER A 133 14.89 9.02 -5.75
N THR A 134 14.99 7.71 -5.96
CA THR A 134 15.53 6.77 -4.97
C THR A 134 16.93 6.27 -5.32
N GLY A 135 17.48 6.74 -6.43
CA GLY A 135 18.74 6.35 -7.04
C GLY A 135 18.53 5.96 -8.50
N HIS A 136 18.21 4.70 -8.76
CA HIS A 136 17.86 4.22 -10.10
C HIS A 136 16.40 4.51 -10.45
N HIS A 137 15.48 4.40 -9.48
CA HIS A 137 14.04 4.58 -9.70
C HIS A 137 13.59 6.04 -9.51
N GLU A 138 12.53 6.41 -10.22
CA GLU A 138 11.86 7.72 -10.14
C GLU A 138 10.37 7.52 -9.90
N LEU A 139 9.90 7.94 -8.72
CA LEU A 139 8.52 7.81 -8.28
C LEU A 139 7.78 9.13 -8.52
N HIS A 140 6.85 9.12 -9.44
CA HIS A 140 5.99 10.26 -9.78
C HIS A 140 4.69 10.18 -9.00
N PHE A 141 4.30 11.26 -8.33
CA PHE A 141 3.08 11.31 -7.53
C PHE A 141 1.94 11.97 -8.31
N VAL A 142 0.77 11.33 -8.24
CA VAL A 142 -0.47 11.82 -8.83
C VAL A 142 -1.54 11.84 -7.75
N MET A 143 -2.24 12.96 -7.62
CA MET A 143 -3.34 13.07 -6.66
C MET A 143 -4.60 12.41 -7.22
N ALA A 144 -5.19 11.50 -6.45
CA ALA A 144 -6.38 10.73 -6.81
C ALA A 144 -7.54 10.98 -5.82
N PRO A 145 -7.94 12.25 -5.59
CA PRO A 145 -8.94 12.58 -4.59
C PRO A 145 -10.26 11.88 -4.89
N MET A 146 -10.89 11.31 -3.85
CA MET A 146 -12.14 10.54 -3.93
C MET A 146 -12.01 9.16 -4.62
N VAL A 147 -10.80 8.65 -4.74
CA VAL A 147 -10.57 7.25 -5.18
C VAL A 147 -9.94 6.44 -4.02
N HIS A 148 -10.67 6.11 -2.86
CA HIS A 148 -12.09 6.55 -2.71
C HIS A 148 -12.25 7.62 -1.62
N TRP A 149 -11.24 7.99 -0.86
CA TRP A 149 -11.25 9.07 0.13
C TRP A 149 -10.60 10.35 -0.43
N PRO A 150 -10.84 11.53 0.20
CA PRO A 150 -10.42 12.82 -0.35
C PRO A 150 -8.90 13.05 -0.37
N GLU A 151 -8.15 12.29 0.41
CA GLU A 151 -6.69 12.44 0.55
C GLU A 151 -5.89 11.50 -0.34
N VAL A 152 -6.53 10.53 -1.02
CA VAL A 152 -5.82 9.50 -1.77
C VAL A 152 -4.88 10.09 -2.81
N MET A 153 -3.71 9.53 -2.89
CA MET A 153 -2.74 9.72 -3.96
C MET A 153 -2.24 8.36 -4.46
N VAL A 154 -1.63 8.34 -5.62
CA VAL A 154 -0.97 7.17 -6.20
C VAL A 154 0.46 7.54 -6.59
N SER A 155 1.32 6.54 -6.76
CA SER A 155 2.66 6.77 -7.27
C SER A 155 2.97 5.85 -8.45
N TYR A 156 3.72 6.37 -9.40
CA TYR A 156 4.13 5.67 -10.61
C TYR A 156 5.65 5.61 -10.70
N ASP A 157 6.19 4.41 -10.71
CA ASP A 157 7.61 4.18 -11.01
C ASP A 157 7.81 4.26 -12.52
N ALA A 158 8.51 5.30 -12.98
CA ALA A 158 8.74 5.55 -14.39
C ALA A 158 9.75 4.58 -15.01
N VAL A 159 10.61 3.93 -14.21
CA VAL A 159 11.65 3.00 -14.67
C VAL A 159 11.06 1.63 -14.96
N ASP A 160 10.43 1.02 -13.97
CA ASP A 160 9.82 -0.32 -14.10
C ASP A 160 8.37 -0.24 -14.63
N LYS A 161 7.81 0.97 -14.81
CA LYS A 161 6.46 1.24 -15.30
C LYS A 161 5.38 0.59 -14.41
N ILE A 162 5.54 0.73 -13.10
CA ILE A 162 4.65 0.17 -12.09
C ILE A 162 3.82 1.29 -11.46
N LEU A 163 2.51 1.12 -11.45
CA LEU A 163 1.58 1.98 -10.73
C LEU A 163 1.21 1.37 -9.38
N PHE A 164 1.47 2.11 -8.30
CA PHE A 164 0.96 1.82 -6.95
C PHE A 164 -0.34 2.59 -6.77
N SER A 165 -1.45 1.90 -6.91
CA SER A 165 -2.77 2.51 -7.17
C SER A 165 -3.66 2.62 -5.95
N ALA A 166 -3.19 2.30 -4.74
CA ALA A 166 -4.05 2.14 -3.56
C ALA A 166 -5.28 1.28 -3.93
N ASP A 167 -6.50 1.76 -3.67
CA ASP A 167 -7.75 1.03 -3.95
C ASP A 167 -8.21 1.07 -5.40
N GLY A 168 -7.55 1.84 -6.25
CA GLY A 168 -8.03 2.15 -7.60
C GLY A 168 -8.38 0.92 -8.44
N PHE A 169 -7.66 -0.19 -8.27
CA PHE A 169 -7.84 -1.45 -9.00
C PHE A 169 -7.93 -2.66 -8.05
N GLY A 170 -8.50 -2.45 -6.86
CA GLY A 170 -8.63 -3.49 -5.84
C GLY A 170 -9.60 -4.61 -6.21
N THR A 171 -9.43 -5.76 -5.57
CA THR A 171 -10.35 -6.88 -5.58
C THR A 171 -10.42 -7.50 -4.19
N PHE A 172 -11.57 -8.05 -3.79
CA PHE A 172 -11.63 -8.92 -2.63
C PHE A 172 -10.98 -10.27 -2.95
N GLY A 173 -10.59 -10.99 -1.91
CA GLY A 173 -9.95 -12.29 -2.00
C GLY A 173 -8.47 -12.27 -1.62
N ALA A 174 -8.06 -13.21 -0.79
CA ALA A 174 -6.66 -13.37 -0.43
C ALA A 174 -5.88 -14.08 -1.54
N LEU A 175 -4.66 -13.64 -1.81
CA LEU A 175 -3.77 -14.26 -2.77
C LEU A 175 -3.55 -15.75 -2.46
N ASN A 176 -3.64 -16.60 -3.48
CA ASN A 176 -3.54 -18.05 -3.35
C ASN A 176 -2.29 -18.60 -4.06
N GLY A 177 -1.14 -17.99 -3.76
CA GLY A 177 0.15 -18.37 -4.34
C GLY A 177 0.53 -17.61 -5.59
N ALA A 178 -0.41 -17.28 -6.47
CA ALA A 178 -0.22 -16.38 -7.59
C ALA A 178 -0.21 -14.92 -7.11
N MET A 179 0.61 -14.09 -7.76
CA MET A 179 0.69 -12.65 -7.49
C MET A 179 0.12 -11.83 -8.65
N PHE A 180 0.29 -12.32 -9.86
CA PHE A 180 -0.08 -11.61 -11.07
C PHE A 180 -1.35 -12.18 -11.68
N ALA A 181 -2.15 -11.31 -12.31
CA ALA A 181 -3.42 -11.70 -12.93
C ALA A 181 -3.24 -12.70 -14.10
N ASP A 182 -2.08 -12.72 -14.75
CA ASP A 182 -1.73 -13.66 -15.81
C ASP A 182 -1.22 -15.03 -15.31
N GLU A 183 -1.01 -15.18 -13.99
CA GLU A 183 -0.71 -16.47 -13.35
C GLU A 183 -2.00 -17.28 -13.04
N VAL A 184 -3.18 -16.68 -13.21
CA VAL A 184 -4.49 -17.27 -12.89
C VAL A 184 -5.49 -17.08 -14.02
N ASP A 185 -6.60 -17.79 -13.99
CA ASP A 185 -7.77 -17.48 -14.81
C ASP A 185 -8.57 -16.35 -14.13
N PHE A 186 -8.12 -15.11 -14.35
CA PHE A 186 -8.66 -13.93 -13.64
C PHE A 186 -10.17 -13.77 -13.88
N ASP A 187 -10.64 -14.02 -15.10
CA ASP A 187 -12.05 -13.88 -15.45
C ASP A 187 -12.93 -14.86 -14.66
N ARG A 188 -12.45 -16.08 -14.46
CA ARG A 188 -13.17 -17.10 -13.68
C ARG A 188 -13.03 -16.90 -12.19
N ASP A 189 -11.81 -16.60 -11.71
CA ASP A 189 -11.47 -16.74 -10.29
C ASP A 189 -11.62 -15.41 -9.51
N TYR A 190 -11.49 -14.26 -10.19
CA TYR A 190 -11.43 -12.94 -9.52
C TYR A 190 -12.35 -11.86 -10.10
N MET A 191 -12.83 -11.98 -11.32
CA MET A 191 -13.58 -10.90 -12.00
C MET A 191 -14.84 -10.48 -11.23
N ASP A 192 -15.58 -11.41 -10.65
CA ASP A 192 -16.78 -11.08 -9.88
C ASP A 192 -16.45 -10.33 -8.59
N GLU A 193 -15.36 -10.72 -7.91
CA GLU A 193 -14.89 -10.02 -6.71
C GLU A 193 -14.30 -8.65 -7.05
N ALA A 194 -13.61 -8.50 -8.18
CA ALA A 194 -13.11 -7.21 -8.67
C ALA A 194 -14.28 -6.26 -9.01
N ARG A 195 -15.32 -6.75 -9.68
CA ARG A 195 -16.55 -5.96 -9.92
C ARG A 195 -17.25 -5.58 -8.64
N ARG A 196 -17.35 -6.51 -7.69
CA ARG A 196 -17.96 -6.28 -6.38
C ARG A 196 -17.18 -5.23 -5.59
N TYR A 197 -15.83 -5.32 -5.59
CA TYR A 197 -14.95 -4.33 -4.98
C TYR A 197 -15.18 -2.95 -5.62
N TYR A 198 -15.05 -2.86 -6.95
CA TYR A 198 -15.24 -1.61 -7.67
C TYR A 198 -16.60 -0.95 -7.34
N CYS A 199 -17.69 -1.71 -7.45
CA CYS A 199 -19.03 -1.15 -7.24
C CYS A 199 -19.25 -0.62 -5.82
N ASN A 200 -18.63 -1.23 -4.82
CA ASN A 200 -18.86 -0.89 -3.41
C ASN A 200 -17.84 0.12 -2.86
N ILE A 201 -16.60 0.09 -3.32
CA ILE A 201 -15.52 0.92 -2.77
C ILE A 201 -15.32 2.19 -3.63
N VAL A 202 -14.99 2.07 -4.90
CA VAL A 202 -14.61 3.21 -5.75
C VAL A 202 -15.67 3.67 -6.75
N GLY A 203 -16.64 2.83 -7.11
CA GLY A 203 -17.60 3.09 -8.20
C GLY A 203 -18.53 4.28 -7.95
N LYS A 204 -18.77 4.66 -6.70
CA LYS A 204 -19.44 5.91 -6.30
C LYS A 204 -18.77 7.14 -6.90
N TYR A 205 -17.45 7.06 -7.14
CA TYR A 205 -16.62 8.12 -7.66
C TYR A 205 -16.06 7.78 -9.05
N GLY A 206 -16.85 7.07 -9.87
CA GLY A 206 -16.44 6.59 -11.18
C GLY A 206 -15.89 7.66 -12.12
N THR A 207 -16.37 8.92 -12.01
CA THR A 207 -15.83 10.06 -12.78
C THR A 207 -14.38 10.39 -12.38
N GLN A 208 -14.05 10.23 -11.10
CA GLN A 208 -12.68 10.47 -10.61
C GLN A 208 -11.75 9.32 -10.96
N VAL A 209 -12.27 8.09 -11.11
CA VAL A 209 -11.50 6.91 -11.52
C VAL A 209 -11.11 6.96 -12.99
N GLN A 210 -11.93 7.58 -13.86
CA GLN A 210 -11.66 7.73 -15.30
C GLN A 210 -10.59 8.75 -15.61
#